data_e98ba2473f23bd6ea7f94a6b5d81a12a
#
_entry.id   e98ba2473f23bd6ea7f94a6b5d81a12a
#
_cell.length_a   1.000
_cell.length_b   1.000
_cell.length_c   1.000
_cell.angle_alpha   90.00
_cell.angle_beta   90.00
_cell.angle_gamma   90.00
#
_symmetry.space_group_name_H-M   'P 1'
#
loop_
_entity.id
_entity.type
_entity.pdbx_description
1 polymer ?
#
loop_
_entity_poly.entity_id
_entity_poly.type
_entity_poly.pdbx_seq_one_letter_code
_entity_poly.pdbx_strand_id
1 'polypeptide(L)' 'MRKAQVIIYSRPGCHLCDEAKAAIENSQCSSYYSLEEVNIESDDDLLKKYKYDIPVIVIDGEEAFRHRVDPAEFKIRVQK' A
#
# COMPACT_ATOMS: atom_id res chain seq x y z
N MET A 1 -2.85 -20.42 -7.88
CA MET A 1 -1.85 -19.56 -7.22
C MET A 1 -2.53 -18.51 -6.38
N ARG A 2 -1.96 -18.23 -5.21
CA ARG A 2 -2.52 -17.29 -4.27
C ARG A 2 -2.05 -15.88 -4.59
N LYS A 3 -2.98 -14.94 -4.62
CA LYS A 3 -2.62 -13.54 -4.77
C LYS A 3 -2.13 -12.98 -3.44
N ALA A 4 -1.15 -12.09 -3.51
CA ALA A 4 -0.71 -11.36 -2.32
C ALA A 4 -1.82 -10.39 -1.87
N GLN A 5 -2.00 -10.26 -0.56
CA GLN A 5 -2.95 -9.31 0.01
C GLN A 5 -2.22 -8.00 0.27
N VAL A 6 -2.56 -6.97 -0.48
CA VAL A 6 -1.91 -5.66 -0.36
C VAL A 6 -2.90 -4.66 0.22
N ILE A 7 -2.48 -3.99 1.29
CA ILE A 7 -3.28 -2.94 1.91
C ILE A 7 -2.49 -1.65 1.84
N ILE A 8 -3.12 -0.58 1.35
CA ILE A 8 -2.54 0.76 1.41
C ILE A 8 -3.31 1.57 2.45
N TYR A 9 -2.61 2.01 3.49
CA TYR A 9 -3.17 2.90 4.50
C TYR A 9 -2.96 4.33 4.06
N SER A 10 -4.05 5.07 3.91
CA SER A 10 -4.03 6.41 3.34
C SER A 10 -5.06 7.31 4.04
N ARG A 11 -5.18 8.55 3.56
CA ARG A 11 -6.23 9.47 4.00
C ARG A 11 -6.64 10.37 2.84
N PRO A 12 -7.84 10.97 2.90
CA PRO A 12 -8.28 11.88 1.84
C PRO A 12 -7.32 13.06 1.70
N GLY A 13 -7.07 13.45 0.45
CA GLY A 13 -6.19 14.58 0.15
C GLY A 13 -4.70 14.28 0.28
N CYS A 14 -4.32 13.02 0.42
CA CYS A 14 -2.91 12.64 0.52
C CYS A 14 -2.31 12.47 -0.87
N HIS A 15 -1.47 13.42 -1.26
CA HIS A 15 -0.82 13.40 -2.57
C HIS A 15 0.13 12.22 -2.71
N LEU A 16 0.92 11.94 -1.67
CA LEU A 16 1.86 10.82 -1.69
C LEU A 16 1.13 9.47 -1.77
N CYS A 17 -0.08 9.39 -1.20
CA CYS A 17 -0.89 8.17 -1.29
C CYS A 17 -1.32 7.92 -2.72
N ASP A 18 -1.68 8.97 -3.46
CA ASP A 18 -2.05 8.86 -4.86
C ASP A 18 -0.85 8.42 -5.71
N GLU A 19 0.33 8.95 -5.42
CA GLU A 19 1.55 8.53 -6.11
C GLU A 19 1.89 7.08 -5.82
N ALA A 20 1.69 6.62 -4.59
CA ALA A 20 1.93 5.23 -4.22
C ALA A 20 0.99 4.29 -4.97
N LYS A 21 -0.29 4.65 -5.07
CA LYS A 21 -1.26 3.85 -5.82
C LYS A 21 -0.87 3.77 -7.30
N ALA A 22 -0.45 4.88 -7.88
CA ALA A 22 0.00 4.92 -9.27
C ALA A 22 1.22 4.02 -9.47
N ALA A 23 2.17 4.04 -8.55
CA ALA A 23 3.35 3.18 -8.61
C ALA A 23 2.97 1.69 -8.58
N ILE A 24 2.00 1.32 -7.73
CA ILE A 24 1.52 -0.05 -7.64
C ILE A 24 0.88 -0.47 -8.98
N GLU A 25 0.05 0.39 -9.55
CA GLU A 25 -0.58 0.11 -10.84
C GLU A 25 0.44 0.01 -11.96
N ASN A 26 1.45 0.88 -11.95
CA ASN A 26 2.49 0.91 -12.96
C ASN A 26 3.46 -0.28 -12.87
N SER A 27 3.43 -1.02 -11.77
CA SER A 27 4.25 -2.23 -11.64
C SER A 27 3.85 -3.34 -12.61
N GLN A 28 2.64 -3.26 -13.18
CA GLN A 28 2.14 -4.20 -14.19
C GLN A 28 2.10 -5.64 -13.70
N CYS A 29 1.73 -5.83 -12.45
CA CYS A 29 1.63 -7.18 -11.88
C CYS A 29 0.28 -7.40 -11.18
N SER A 30 -0.79 -6.84 -11.75
CA SER A 30 -2.13 -6.88 -11.13
C SER A 30 -2.66 -8.30 -10.90
N SER A 31 -2.18 -9.29 -11.67
CA SER A 31 -2.59 -10.68 -11.48
C SER A 31 -1.98 -11.32 -10.23
N TYR A 32 -0.99 -10.68 -9.62
CA TYR A 32 -0.27 -11.23 -8.46
C TYR A 32 -0.77 -10.72 -7.13
N TYR A 33 -1.66 -9.72 -7.11
CA TYR A 33 -2.12 -9.13 -5.85
C TYR A 33 -3.56 -8.68 -5.91
N SER A 34 -4.16 -8.54 -4.71
CA SER A 34 -5.42 -7.85 -4.47
C SER A 34 -5.10 -6.62 -3.65
N LEU A 35 -5.61 -5.45 -4.04
CA LEU A 35 -5.35 -4.20 -3.34
C LEU A 35 -6.58 -3.73 -2.60
N GLU A 36 -6.39 -3.37 -1.35
CA GLU A 36 -7.42 -2.72 -0.54
C GLU A 36 -6.87 -1.39 -0.02
N GLU A 37 -7.65 -0.34 -0.16
CA GLU A 37 -7.31 0.98 0.39
C GLU A 37 -8.07 1.18 1.70
N VAL A 38 -7.36 1.53 2.75
CA VAL A 38 -7.95 1.77 4.08
C VAL A 38 -7.67 3.21 4.47
N ASN A 39 -8.75 3.96 4.76
CA ASN A 39 -8.65 5.33 5.26
C ASN A 39 -8.34 5.28 6.75
N ILE A 40 -7.16 5.78 7.15
CA ILE A 40 -6.75 5.72 8.57
C ILE A 40 -7.64 6.57 9.46
N GLU A 41 -8.38 7.53 8.89
CA GLU A 41 -9.31 8.36 9.67
C GLU A 41 -10.56 7.60 10.10
N SER A 42 -10.79 6.42 9.54
CA SER A 42 -11.95 5.59 9.91
C SER A 42 -11.75 4.85 11.24
N ASP A 43 -10.53 4.87 11.78
CA ASP A 43 -10.19 4.11 12.99
C ASP A 43 -9.14 4.91 13.77
N ASP A 44 -9.46 5.24 15.02
CA ASP A 44 -8.56 6.05 15.87
C ASP A 44 -7.20 5.38 16.09
N ASP A 45 -7.17 4.06 16.20
CA ASP A 45 -5.92 3.32 16.40
C ASP A 45 -5.04 3.42 15.17
N LEU A 46 -5.63 3.30 13.97
CA LEU A 46 -4.89 3.45 12.72
C LEU A 46 -4.37 4.87 12.56
N LEU A 47 -5.18 5.86 12.92
CA LEU A 47 -4.77 7.26 12.85
C LEU A 47 -3.56 7.52 13.73
N LYS A 48 -3.58 7.03 14.97
CA LYS A 48 -2.47 7.20 15.90
C LYS A 48 -1.21 6.51 15.41
N LYS A 49 -1.37 5.32 14.81
CA LYS A 49 -0.24 4.50 14.37
C LYS A 49 0.43 5.06 13.12
N TYR A 50 -0.37 5.52 12.15
CA TYR A 50 0.13 5.85 10.81
C TYR A 50 0.04 7.32 10.44
N LYS A 51 -0.40 8.17 11.32
CA LYS A 51 -0.69 9.59 11.03
C LYS A 51 0.41 10.32 10.24
N TYR A 52 1.66 10.03 10.57
CA TYR A 52 2.81 10.69 9.95
C TYR A 52 3.57 9.79 8.98
N ASP A 53 3.09 8.57 8.78
CA ASP A 53 3.82 7.56 8.00
C ASP A 53 3.14 7.18 6.68
N ILE A 54 1.95 7.73 6.42
CA ILE A 54 1.20 7.39 5.20
C ILE A 54 1.90 7.94 3.96
N PRO A 55 1.78 7.23 2.82
CA PRO A 55 1.12 5.94 2.70
C PRO A 55 1.94 4.82 3.30
N VAL A 56 1.28 3.88 3.94
CA VAL A 56 1.90 2.65 4.44
C VAL A 56 1.35 1.49 3.63
N ILE A 57 2.22 0.69 3.05
CA ILE A 57 1.85 -0.44 2.23
C ILE A 57 2.20 -1.72 2.98
N VAL A 58 1.18 -2.56 3.20
CA VAL A 58 1.31 -3.84 3.89
C VAL A 58 1.05 -4.95 2.87
N ILE A 59 1.97 -5.92 2.80
CA ILE A 59 1.86 -7.05 1.90
C ILE A 59 1.83 -8.33 2.74
N ASP A 60 0.74 -9.08 2.65
CA ASP A 60 0.52 -10.32 3.41
C ASP A 60 0.77 -10.16 4.91
N GLY A 61 0.31 -9.03 5.46
CA GLY A 61 0.41 -8.76 6.88
C GLY A 61 1.74 -8.14 7.32
N GLU A 62 2.67 -7.94 6.40
CA GLU A 62 3.96 -7.33 6.71
C GLU A 62 4.09 -5.95 6.09
N GLU A 63 4.55 -4.98 6.87
CA GLU A 63 4.78 -3.63 6.39
C GLU A 63 5.95 -3.63 5.40
N ALA A 64 5.67 -3.23 4.16
CA ALA A 64 6.65 -3.31 3.09
C ALA A 64 7.22 -1.94 2.70
N PHE A 65 6.39 -0.91 2.67
CA PHE A 65 6.80 0.43 2.23
C PHE A 65 6.15 1.50 3.11
N ARG A 66 6.84 2.64 3.24
CA ARG A 66 6.31 3.86 3.87
C ARG A 66 6.61 5.04 2.98
N HIS A 67 5.69 5.99 2.89
CA HIS A 67 5.83 7.26 2.17
C HIS A 67 5.85 7.12 0.65
N ARG A 68 6.53 6.13 0.10
CA ARG A 68 6.59 5.91 -1.33
C ARG A 68 6.77 4.43 -1.65
N VAL A 69 6.44 4.07 -2.89
CA VAL A 69 6.56 2.71 -3.38
C VAL A 69 7.47 2.70 -4.60
N ASP A 70 8.45 1.81 -4.59
CA ASP A 70 9.25 1.52 -5.78
C ASP A 70 8.52 0.43 -6.58
N PRO A 71 8.07 0.69 -7.81
CA PRO A 71 7.31 -0.30 -8.59
C PRO A 71 8.08 -1.60 -8.82
N ALA A 72 9.38 -1.52 -9.06
CA ALA A 72 10.20 -2.72 -9.28
C ALA A 72 10.28 -3.59 -8.04
N GLU A 73 10.51 -2.98 -6.89
CA GLU A 73 10.58 -3.70 -5.62
C GLU A 73 9.22 -4.27 -5.25
N PHE A 74 8.14 -3.52 -5.49
CA PHE A 74 6.79 -3.99 -5.25
C PHE A 74 6.50 -5.25 -6.05
N LYS A 75 6.87 -5.24 -7.33
CA LYS A 75 6.67 -6.37 -8.22
C LYS A 75 7.38 -7.62 -7.69
N ILE A 76 8.62 -7.48 -7.24
CA ILE A 76 9.39 -8.58 -6.68
C ILE A 76 8.68 -9.15 -5.45
N ARG A 77 8.17 -8.30 -4.58
CA ARG A 77 7.54 -8.74 -3.33
C ARG A 77 6.25 -9.49 -3.55
N VAL A 78 5.43 -9.09 -4.51
CA VAL A 78 4.15 -9.75 -4.74
C VAL A 78 4.27 -11.01 -5.62
N GLN A 79 5.38 -11.18 -6.30
CA GLN A 79 5.61 -12.33 -7.16
C GLN A 79 6.26 -13.52 -6.44
N LYS A 80 6.55 -13.38 -5.18
CA LYS A 80 7.15 -14.47 -4.40
C LYS A 80 6.26 -15.70 -4.35
#